data_0c0e9465a15d2e1c77f1272e40a24b86
#
_entry.id   0c0e9465a15d2e1c77f1272e40a24b86
#
_cell.length_a   1.000
_cell.length_b   1.000
_cell.length_c   1.000
_cell.angle_alpha   90.00
_cell.angle_beta   90.00
_cell.angle_gamma   90.00
#
_symmetry.space_group_name_H-M   'P 1'
#
loop_
_entity.id
_entity.type
_entity.pdbx_description
1 polymer ?
#
loop_
_entity_poly.entity_id
_entity_poly.type
_entity_poly.pdbx_seq_one_letter_code
_entity_poly.pdbx_strand_id
1 'polypeptide(L)'
;MSLAEVIDIDVDVIEDSFRKKTILKKSLSNKEILNIKTLNLQHFEIEERHSRHYPLGEQIAPLIGFYGTDGAQEGLEKSYDNVLSGVDGKQKLFKNAKQEIISRPIEIIETVQGEDVHLTIDATLQFLSFKYLVEAIKKNKAKSGTVVILDNKKGELLAM
;
A
#
# COMPACT_ATOMS: atom_id res chain seq x y z
N MET A 1 22.45 -13.13 18.89
CA MET A 1 21.83 -12.60 17.65
C MET A 1 21.48 -11.16 17.91
N SER A 2 22.12 -10.24 17.19
CA SER A 2 21.89 -8.80 17.34
C SER A 2 20.77 -8.33 16.41
N LEU A 3 20.18 -7.16 16.69
CA LEU A 3 19.17 -6.57 15.79
C LEU A 3 19.72 -6.37 14.38
N ALA A 4 20.97 -5.91 14.27
CA ALA A 4 21.68 -5.70 13.02
C ALA A 4 21.72 -6.97 12.14
N GLU A 5 22.03 -8.11 12.74
CA GLU A 5 22.01 -9.43 12.05
C GLU A 5 20.62 -9.87 11.63
N VAL A 6 19.60 -9.54 12.42
CA VAL A 6 18.20 -9.94 12.13
C VAL A 6 17.60 -9.21 10.94
N ILE A 7 17.89 -7.92 10.83
CA ILE A 7 17.28 -7.07 9.80
C ILE A 7 18.25 -6.74 8.64
N ASP A 8 19.48 -7.28 8.70
CA ASP A 8 20.53 -7.07 7.69
C ASP A 8 20.80 -5.57 7.42
N ILE A 9 21.07 -4.85 8.51
CA ILE A 9 21.36 -3.39 8.49
C ILE A 9 22.58 -3.12 9.37
N ASP A 10 23.45 -2.24 8.91
CA ASP A 10 24.64 -1.84 9.67
C ASP A 10 24.30 -1.19 11.00
N VAL A 11 25.14 -1.43 12.02
CA VAL A 11 24.96 -0.91 13.39
C VAL A 11 24.92 0.62 13.39
N ASP A 12 25.78 1.26 12.59
CA ASP A 12 25.85 2.73 12.49
C ASP A 12 24.54 3.35 12.00
N VAL A 13 23.86 2.67 11.06
CA VAL A 13 22.54 3.10 10.54
C VAL A 13 21.46 2.94 11.61
N ILE A 14 21.55 1.89 12.42
CA ILE A 14 20.63 1.66 13.55
C ILE A 14 20.80 2.77 14.59
N GLU A 15 22.04 3.09 14.97
CA GLU A 15 22.31 4.16 15.93
C GLU A 15 21.85 5.54 15.45
N ASP A 16 22.11 5.87 14.18
CA ASP A 16 21.66 7.13 13.58
C ASP A 16 20.13 7.22 13.51
N SER A 17 19.47 6.16 13.11
CA SER A 17 18.00 6.07 13.06
C SER A 17 17.38 6.18 14.46
N PHE A 18 18.01 5.59 15.47
CA PHE A 18 17.58 5.68 16.86
C PHE A 18 17.69 7.13 17.38
N ARG A 19 18.82 7.81 17.11
CA ARG A 19 18.99 9.23 17.47
C ARG A 19 17.96 10.14 16.82
N LYS A 20 17.64 9.89 15.54
CA LYS A 20 16.70 10.67 14.74
C LYS A 20 15.25 10.28 14.93
N LYS A 21 14.95 9.20 15.67
CA LYS A 21 13.61 8.61 15.82
C LYS A 21 12.92 8.36 14.46
N THR A 22 13.64 7.74 13.54
CA THR A 22 13.18 7.48 12.18
C THR A 22 12.85 6.01 11.95
N ILE A 23 12.20 5.71 10.83
CA ILE A 23 11.91 4.35 10.41
C ILE A 23 13.22 3.64 10.05
N LEU A 24 13.50 2.55 10.73
CA LEU A 24 14.70 1.75 10.53
C LEU A 24 14.59 0.87 9.27
N LYS A 25 13.46 0.20 9.10
CA LYS A 25 13.17 -0.65 7.93
C LYS A 25 11.70 -0.56 7.59
N LYS A 26 11.39 -0.34 6.30
CA LYS A 26 10.01 -0.14 5.84
C LYS A 26 9.21 -1.44 5.68
N SER A 27 9.89 -2.55 5.46
CA SER A 27 9.25 -3.85 5.25
C SER A 27 10.03 -4.95 5.95
N LEU A 28 9.35 -5.75 6.75
CA LEU A 28 9.90 -6.87 7.48
C LEU A 28 9.24 -8.17 6.99
N SER A 29 10.03 -9.21 6.82
CA SER A 29 9.52 -10.56 6.59
C SER A 29 8.97 -11.16 7.88
N ASN A 30 8.10 -12.16 7.77
CA ASN A 30 7.56 -12.87 8.93
C ASN A 30 8.66 -13.48 9.82
N LYS A 31 9.78 -13.92 9.22
CA LYS A 31 10.92 -14.46 9.97
C LYS A 31 11.63 -13.38 10.77
N GLU A 32 11.84 -12.20 10.20
CA GLU A 32 12.44 -11.05 10.91
C GLU A 32 11.55 -10.59 12.05
N ILE A 33 10.22 -10.50 11.83
CA ILE A 33 9.26 -10.14 12.88
C ILE A 33 9.34 -11.08 14.06
N LEU A 34 9.37 -12.40 13.83
CA LEU A 34 9.50 -13.39 14.89
C LEU A 34 10.82 -13.24 15.65
N ASN A 35 11.92 -13.06 14.93
CA ASN A 35 13.24 -12.89 15.53
C ASN A 35 13.32 -11.58 16.36
N ILE A 36 12.77 -10.47 15.87
CA ILE A 36 12.74 -9.19 16.60
C ILE A 36 11.91 -9.34 17.88
N LYS A 37 10.76 -10.02 17.83
CA LYS A 37 9.93 -10.26 19.02
C LYS A 37 10.68 -11.08 20.09
N THR A 38 11.53 -12.02 19.69
CA THR A 38 12.35 -12.80 20.66
C THR A 38 13.44 -11.98 21.32
N LEU A 39 13.92 -10.89 20.69
CA LEU A 39 14.94 -10.02 21.25
C LEU A 39 14.42 -9.10 22.37
N ASN A 40 13.10 -8.98 22.52
CA ASN A 40 12.42 -8.17 23.55
C ASN A 40 13.00 -6.74 23.71
N LEU A 41 13.15 -6.04 22.60
CA LEU A 41 13.78 -4.71 22.56
C LEU A 41 12.82 -3.63 23.10
N GLN A 42 13.26 -2.85 24.10
CA GLN A 42 12.41 -1.89 24.81
C GLN A 42 12.09 -0.59 24.04
N HIS A 43 12.85 -0.26 23.00
CA HIS A 43 12.75 1.04 22.32
C HIS A 43 12.42 0.95 20.83
N PHE A 44 11.99 -0.22 20.37
CA PHE A 44 11.60 -0.46 18.99
C PHE A 44 10.14 -0.87 18.92
N GLU A 45 9.44 -0.32 17.96
CA GLU A 45 8.04 -0.61 17.69
C GLU A 45 7.90 -1.18 16.27
N ILE A 46 7.11 -2.24 16.15
CA ILE A 46 6.73 -2.80 14.85
C ILE A 46 5.32 -2.31 14.56
N GLU A 47 5.20 -1.49 13.54
CA GLU A 47 3.92 -0.95 13.08
C GLU A 47 3.41 -1.77 11.89
N GLU A 48 2.18 -2.22 11.95
CA GLU A 48 1.51 -2.83 10.80
C GLU A 48 0.99 -1.73 9.90
N ARG A 49 1.35 -1.81 8.63
CA ARG A 49 0.88 -0.89 7.60
C ARG A 49 0.30 -1.67 6.43
N HIS A 50 -0.86 -1.26 6.00
CA HIS A 50 -1.43 -1.77 4.77
C HIS A 50 -0.73 -1.15 3.56
N SER A 51 -0.47 -1.98 2.55
CA SER A 51 0.09 -1.52 1.27
C SER A 51 -0.79 -1.99 0.12
N ARG A 52 -0.92 -1.15 -0.89
CA ARG A 52 -1.63 -1.54 -2.12
C ARG A 52 -0.77 -2.51 -2.92
N HIS A 53 -1.39 -3.56 -3.44
CA HIS A 53 -0.80 -4.49 -4.36
C HIS A 53 -1.54 -4.44 -5.69
N TYR A 54 -0.81 -4.29 -6.79
CA TYR A 54 -1.35 -4.16 -8.14
C TYR A 54 -0.97 -5.38 -8.99
N PRO A 55 -1.78 -6.44 -9.02
CA PRO A 55 -1.40 -7.72 -9.67
C PRO A 55 -1.12 -7.60 -11.16
N LEU A 56 -1.81 -6.70 -11.86
CA LEU A 56 -1.63 -6.46 -13.29
C LEU A 56 -0.54 -5.41 -13.61
N GLY A 57 0.04 -4.77 -12.60
CA GLY A 57 1.16 -3.83 -12.77
C GLY A 57 0.92 -2.76 -13.83
N GLU A 58 1.89 -2.60 -14.75
CA GLU A 58 1.86 -1.56 -15.79
C GLU A 58 0.65 -1.61 -16.73
N GLN A 59 0.04 -2.78 -16.89
CA GLN A 59 -1.03 -2.98 -17.87
C GLN A 59 -2.33 -2.27 -17.49
N ILE A 60 -2.55 -2.04 -16.21
CA ILE A 60 -3.75 -1.39 -15.69
C ILE A 60 -3.43 -0.09 -14.94
N ALA A 61 -2.14 0.20 -14.74
CA ALA A 61 -1.70 1.37 -13.98
C ALA A 61 -2.33 2.70 -14.44
N PRO A 62 -2.46 3.00 -15.76
CA PRO A 62 -3.08 4.25 -16.19
C PRO A 62 -4.55 4.39 -15.78
N LEU A 63 -5.27 3.29 -15.65
CA LEU A 63 -6.67 3.27 -15.24
C LEU A 63 -6.82 3.28 -13.73
N ILE A 64 -6.15 2.37 -13.04
CA ILE A 64 -6.26 2.23 -11.57
C ILE A 64 -5.58 3.41 -10.87
N GLY A 65 -4.45 3.89 -11.40
CA GLY A 65 -3.62 4.84 -10.71
C GLY A 65 -2.77 4.19 -9.62
N PHE A 66 -2.35 4.98 -8.64
CA PHE A 66 -1.56 4.47 -7.53
C PHE A 66 -1.87 5.20 -6.22
N TYR A 67 -1.63 4.49 -5.14
CA TYR A 67 -1.73 4.98 -3.77
C TYR A 67 -0.32 5.23 -3.22
N GLY A 68 -0.01 6.48 -2.93
CA GLY A 68 1.29 6.91 -2.41
C GLY A 68 1.31 7.05 -0.89
N THR A 69 2.38 7.65 -0.37
CA THR A 69 2.52 7.96 1.07
C THR A 69 1.49 8.98 1.56
N ASP A 70 1.05 9.85 0.67
CA ASP A 70 0.12 10.96 0.96
C ASP A 70 -1.32 10.63 0.50
N GLY A 71 -1.63 9.34 0.29
CA GLY A 71 -2.95 8.88 -0.14
C GLY A 71 -3.04 8.57 -1.63
N ALA A 72 -4.26 8.47 -2.15
CA ALA A 72 -4.54 8.19 -3.54
C ALA A 72 -4.15 9.36 -4.45
N GLN A 73 -3.29 9.12 -5.43
CA GLN A 73 -2.69 10.17 -6.27
C GLN A 73 -3.42 10.34 -7.61
N GLU A 74 -3.75 9.24 -8.27
CA GLU A 74 -4.28 9.25 -9.63
C GLU A 74 -5.29 8.12 -9.85
N GLY A 75 -5.99 8.16 -10.98
CA GLY A 75 -6.87 7.10 -11.49
C GLY A 75 -8.09 6.82 -10.63
N LEU A 76 -8.54 5.57 -10.67
CA LEU A 76 -9.67 5.10 -9.89
C LEU A 76 -9.39 5.11 -8.39
N GLU A 77 -8.15 4.87 -7.96
CA GLU A 77 -7.75 5.00 -6.56
C GLU A 77 -8.13 6.39 -6.01
N LYS A 78 -7.85 7.45 -6.78
CA LYS A 78 -8.20 8.81 -6.38
C LYS A 78 -9.69 9.12 -6.49
N SER A 79 -10.33 8.63 -7.55
CA SER A 79 -11.76 8.90 -7.79
C SER A 79 -12.67 8.24 -6.76
N TYR A 80 -12.25 7.09 -6.25
CA TYR A 80 -13.00 6.30 -5.27
C TYR A 80 -12.32 6.23 -3.89
N ASP A 81 -11.38 7.14 -3.60
CA ASP A 81 -10.64 7.13 -2.34
C ASP A 81 -11.55 7.16 -1.12
N ASN A 82 -12.62 7.94 -1.15
CA ASN A 82 -13.62 8.01 -0.09
C ASN A 82 -14.40 6.69 0.16
N VAL A 83 -14.42 5.81 -0.82
CA VAL A 83 -15.07 4.48 -0.73
C VAL A 83 -14.06 3.42 -0.33
N LEU A 84 -12.89 3.46 -0.98
CA LEU A 84 -11.80 2.49 -0.80
C LEU A 84 -11.05 2.66 0.52
N SER A 85 -10.87 3.91 0.96
CA SER A 85 -10.20 4.23 2.23
C SER A 85 -11.20 4.13 3.36
N GLY A 86 -11.00 3.30 4.33
CA GLY A 86 -11.82 3.29 5.54
C GLY A 86 -11.58 4.53 6.40
N VAL A 87 -12.10 4.50 7.59
CA VAL A 87 -11.86 5.51 8.63
C VAL A 87 -11.06 4.88 9.75
N ASP A 88 -9.89 5.43 10.04
CA ASP A 88 -9.04 4.96 11.13
C ASP A 88 -9.74 5.14 12.49
N GLY A 89 -9.76 4.07 13.27
CA GLY A 89 -10.22 4.10 14.64
C GLY A 89 -9.26 4.92 15.52
N LYS A 90 -9.79 5.52 16.58
CA LYS A 90 -8.98 6.28 17.55
C LYS A 90 -9.33 5.86 18.97
N GLN A 91 -8.32 5.74 19.81
CA GLN A 91 -8.47 5.47 21.23
C GLN A 91 -7.77 6.55 22.04
N LYS A 92 -8.47 7.08 23.04
CA LYS A 92 -7.90 8.01 24.00
C LYS A 92 -7.56 7.28 25.30
N LEU A 93 -6.28 7.22 25.62
CA LEU A 93 -5.73 6.53 26.77
C LEU A 93 -4.99 7.51 27.67
N PHE A 94 -5.07 7.31 28.99
CA PHE A 94 -4.16 7.99 29.90
C PHE A 94 -2.90 7.18 30.09
N LYS A 95 -1.76 7.89 30.06
CA LYS A 95 -0.45 7.33 30.36
C LYS A 95 0.14 8.05 31.59
N ASN A 96 0.88 7.33 32.42
CA ASN A 96 1.64 7.94 33.51
C ASN A 96 2.91 8.62 32.99
N ALA A 97 3.71 9.19 33.90
CA ALA A 97 4.99 9.82 33.58
C ALA A 97 6.01 8.87 32.95
N LYS A 98 5.86 7.55 33.14
CA LYS A 98 6.67 6.50 32.52
C LYS A 98 6.12 5.97 31.19
N GLN A 99 5.10 6.63 30.62
CA GLN A 99 4.40 6.21 29.39
C GLN A 99 3.63 4.87 29.49
N GLU A 100 3.38 4.36 30.71
CA GLU A 100 2.57 3.18 30.92
C GLU A 100 1.08 3.54 30.90
N ILE A 101 0.26 2.69 30.25
CA ILE A 101 -1.20 2.89 30.18
C ILE A 101 -1.80 2.60 31.56
N ILE A 102 -2.45 3.60 32.17
CA ILE A 102 -3.03 3.53 33.51
C ILE A 102 -4.56 3.51 33.54
N SER A 103 -5.19 3.61 32.39
CA SER A 103 -6.66 3.62 32.31
C SER A 103 -7.16 2.77 31.15
N ARG A 104 -8.44 2.34 31.25
CA ARG A 104 -9.18 1.86 30.07
C ARG A 104 -9.39 3.01 29.10
N PRO A 105 -9.58 2.72 27.79
CA PRO A 105 -9.91 3.74 26.81
C PRO A 105 -11.15 4.53 27.27
N ILE A 106 -11.05 5.87 27.24
CA ILE A 106 -12.16 6.74 27.64
C ILE A 106 -13.05 7.02 26.44
N GLU A 107 -12.44 7.09 25.26
CA GLU A 107 -13.10 7.33 23.99
C GLU A 107 -12.58 6.33 22.97
N ILE A 108 -13.49 5.65 22.33
CA ILE A 108 -13.17 4.69 21.25
C ILE A 108 -13.98 5.11 20.03
N ILE A 109 -13.28 5.46 18.96
CA ILE A 109 -13.86 5.59 17.64
C ILE A 109 -13.51 4.31 16.92
N GLU A 110 -14.52 3.54 16.53
CA GLU A 110 -14.32 2.27 15.83
C GLU A 110 -13.77 2.49 14.42
N THR A 111 -12.91 1.57 13.98
CA THR A 111 -12.41 1.55 12.61
C THR A 111 -13.54 1.18 11.65
N VAL A 112 -13.73 1.94 10.60
CA VAL A 112 -14.63 1.59 9.49
C VAL A 112 -13.76 1.13 8.32
N GLN A 113 -13.98 -0.10 7.86
CA GLN A 113 -13.26 -0.63 6.70
C GLN A 113 -13.76 0.02 5.42
N GLY A 114 -12.87 0.21 4.44
CA GLY A 114 -13.25 0.62 3.11
C GLY A 114 -14.07 -0.46 2.39
N GLU A 115 -14.79 -0.05 1.37
CA GLU A 115 -15.61 -0.94 0.55
C GLU A 115 -14.88 -1.34 -0.74
N ASP A 116 -15.26 -2.48 -1.28
CA ASP A 116 -14.73 -2.98 -2.54
C ASP A 116 -15.40 -2.28 -3.73
N VAL A 117 -14.61 -1.94 -4.75
CA VAL A 117 -15.10 -1.40 -6.03
C VAL A 117 -14.91 -2.45 -7.12
N HIS A 118 -16.01 -2.91 -7.69
CA HIS A 118 -16.01 -3.88 -8.79
C HIS A 118 -16.02 -3.16 -10.14
N LEU A 119 -15.06 -3.50 -11.00
CA LEU A 119 -14.95 -2.94 -12.35
C LEU A 119 -15.48 -3.93 -13.38
N THR A 120 -15.92 -3.40 -14.52
CA THR A 120 -16.31 -4.18 -15.71
C THR A 120 -15.11 -4.63 -16.55
N ILE A 121 -13.91 -4.24 -16.16
CA ILE A 121 -12.64 -4.54 -16.86
C ILE A 121 -12.37 -6.05 -16.84
N ASP A 122 -12.20 -6.63 -18.02
CA ASP A 122 -11.71 -7.99 -18.19
C ASP A 122 -10.18 -8.01 -18.18
N ALA A 123 -9.60 -8.71 -17.21
CA ALA A 123 -8.16 -8.75 -17.02
C ALA A 123 -7.41 -9.33 -18.23
N THR A 124 -8.00 -10.31 -18.93
CA THR A 124 -7.40 -10.93 -20.12
C THR A 124 -7.43 -9.97 -21.30
N LEU A 125 -8.56 -9.30 -21.54
CA LEU A 125 -8.66 -8.31 -22.59
C LEU A 125 -7.74 -7.12 -22.32
N GLN A 126 -7.64 -6.66 -21.09
CA GLN A 126 -6.73 -5.59 -20.69
C GLN A 126 -5.27 -5.97 -20.98
N PHE A 127 -4.85 -7.16 -20.57
CA PHE A 127 -3.50 -7.66 -20.83
C PHE A 127 -3.19 -7.73 -22.33
N LEU A 128 -4.09 -8.34 -23.12
CA LEU A 128 -3.88 -8.48 -24.57
C LEU A 128 -3.88 -7.12 -25.27
N SER A 129 -4.77 -6.22 -24.88
CA SER A 129 -4.85 -4.87 -25.44
C SER A 129 -3.57 -4.08 -25.19
N PHE A 130 -3.06 -4.11 -23.97
CA PHE A 130 -1.80 -3.46 -23.64
C PHE A 130 -0.63 -4.06 -24.44
N LYS A 131 -0.52 -5.39 -24.50
CA LYS A 131 0.53 -6.07 -25.25
C LYS A 131 0.54 -5.67 -26.73
N TYR A 132 -0.61 -5.77 -27.40
CA TYR A 132 -0.72 -5.44 -28.81
C TYR A 132 -0.55 -3.93 -29.09
N LEU A 133 -0.99 -3.09 -28.18
CA LEU A 133 -0.77 -1.65 -28.28
C LEU A 133 0.72 -1.32 -28.23
N VAL A 134 1.48 -1.89 -27.29
CA VAL A 134 2.93 -1.70 -27.19
C VAL A 134 3.65 -2.19 -28.44
N GLU A 135 3.27 -3.35 -28.97
CA GLU A 135 3.82 -3.87 -30.23
C GLU A 135 3.52 -2.95 -31.42
N ALA A 136 2.28 -2.44 -31.52
CA ALA A 136 1.88 -1.52 -32.59
C ALA A 136 2.63 -0.18 -32.50
N ILE A 137 2.80 0.37 -31.32
CA ILE A 137 3.56 1.62 -31.08
C ILE A 137 5.02 1.42 -31.55
N LYS A 138 5.66 0.32 -31.14
CA LYS A 138 7.05 0.01 -31.53
C LYS A 138 7.19 -0.18 -33.05
N LYS A 139 6.31 -0.96 -33.67
CA LYS A 139 6.32 -1.26 -35.09
C LYS A 139 6.16 0.00 -35.96
N ASN A 140 5.28 0.89 -35.56
CA ASN A 140 4.96 2.10 -36.32
C ASN A 140 5.77 3.33 -35.85
N LYS A 141 6.67 3.19 -34.87
CA LYS A 141 7.44 4.29 -34.27
C LYS A 141 6.54 5.44 -33.80
N ALA A 142 5.35 5.10 -33.30
CA ALA A 142 4.40 6.08 -32.80
C ALA A 142 4.88 6.65 -31.45
N LYS A 143 4.51 7.90 -31.15
CA LYS A 143 4.86 8.54 -29.87
C LYS A 143 4.01 8.01 -28.71
N SER A 144 2.76 7.68 -28.99
CA SER A 144 1.79 7.17 -28.02
C SER A 144 0.67 6.42 -28.74
N GLY A 145 -0.16 5.72 -27.98
CA GLY A 145 -1.35 5.04 -28.49
C GLY A 145 -2.35 4.83 -27.36
N THR A 146 -3.61 4.67 -27.73
CA THR A 146 -4.70 4.35 -26.82
C THR A 146 -5.57 3.28 -27.44
N VAL A 147 -6.06 2.36 -26.63
CA VAL A 147 -7.04 1.34 -27.02
C VAL A 147 -8.19 1.37 -26.03
N VAL A 148 -9.42 1.26 -26.52
CA VAL A 148 -10.63 1.18 -25.69
C VAL A 148 -11.51 0.07 -26.26
N ILE A 149 -11.93 -0.86 -25.39
CA ILE A 149 -12.83 -1.95 -25.75
C ILE A 149 -14.12 -1.84 -24.94
N LEU A 150 -15.24 -1.78 -25.65
CA LEU A 150 -16.57 -1.67 -25.07
C LEU A 150 -17.44 -2.86 -25.49
N ASP A 151 -18.25 -3.36 -24.55
CA ASP A 151 -19.36 -4.25 -24.87
C ASP A 151 -20.49 -3.40 -25.51
N ASN A 152 -20.79 -3.63 -26.79
CA ASN A 152 -21.81 -2.88 -27.52
C ASN A 152 -23.23 -3.18 -27.09
N LYS A 153 -23.48 -4.27 -26.33
CA LYS A 153 -24.81 -4.63 -25.84
C LYS A 153 -25.11 -3.98 -24.50
N LYS A 154 -24.12 -3.92 -23.62
CA LYS A 154 -24.29 -3.40 -22.27
C LYS A 154 -23.72 -2.00 -22.07
N GLY A 155 -22.85 -1.56 -22.98
CA GLY A 155 -22.12 -0.30 -22.86
C GLY A 155 -21.02 -0.35 -21.79
N GLU A 156 -20.63 -1.55 -21.34
CA GLU A 156 -19.58 -1.74 -20.33
C GLU A 156 -18.19 -1.56 -20.93
N LEU A 157 -17.29 -0.93 -20.18
CA LEU A 157 -15.89 -0.80 -20.54
C LEU A 157 -15.16 -2.08 -20.14
N LEU A 158 -14.59 -2.80 -21.12
CA LEU A 158 -13.90 -4.06 -20.90
C LEU A 158 -12.37 -3.93 -20.86
N ALA A 159 -11.80 -2.95 -21.55
CA ALA A 159 -10.37 -2.64 -21.49
C ALA A 159 -10.11 -1.18 -21.94
N MET A 160 -9.05 -0.59 -21.35
CA MET A 160 -8.61 0.77 -21.66
C MET A 160 -7.11 0.95 -21.44
#